data_1bce311c07211c35cbc88b54c92ad25b
#
_entry.id   1bce311c07211c35cbc88b54c92ad25b
#
_cell.length_a   1.000
_cell.length_b   1.000
_cell.length_c   1.000
_cell.angle_alpha   90.00
_cell.angle_beta   90.00
_cell.angle_gamma   90.00
#
_symmetry.space_group_name_H-M   'P 1'
#
loop_
_entity.id
_entity.type
_entity.pdbx_description
1 polymer ?
#
loop_
_entity_poly.entity_id
_entity_poly.type
_entity_poly.pdbx_seq_one_letter_code
_entity_poly.pdbx_strand_id
1 'polypeptide(L)'
;MSKFSIVFDRLRTEEKMLQKEAVELGHETSLIDAKTTQINTSSQIQDFEFGNIVLERCVSYYRGLYITACLEFLDVPVINKFNVSTICGNKLLTSMLLKKNNIPTPKTHFSFLLMQHEKILITLVIQW
;
A
#
# COMPACT_ATOMS: atom_id res chain seq x y z
N MET A 1 0.02 20.31 -17.08
CA MET A 1 -0.23 18.86 -17.07
C MET A 1 0.64 18.24 -15.99
N SER A 2 0.07 17.44 -15.12
CA SER A 2 0.85 16.68 -14.13
C SER A 2 1.05 15.25 -14.64
N LYS A 3 2.23 14.71 -14.38
CA LYS A 3 2.57 13.31 -14.69
C LYS A 3 2.50 12.52 -13.38
N PHE A 4 1.80 11.39 -13.38
CA PHE A 4 1.83 10.46 -12.26
C PHE A 4 1.99 9.01 -12.70
N SER A 5 2.52 8.20 -11.81
CA SER A 5 2.73 6.78 -12.07
C SER A 5 1.82 5.92 -11.22
N ILE A 6 1.38 4.81 -11.78
CA ILE A 6 0.68 3.74 -11.07
C ILE A 6 1.66 2.57 -10.95
N VAL A 7 2.12 2.29 -9.74
CA VAL A 7 2.98 1.14 -9.46
C VAL A 7 2.10 -0.05 -9.08
N PHE A 8 2.27 -1.16 -9.76
CA PHE A 8 1.48 -2.38 -9.56
C PHE A 8 2.37 -3.63 -9.60
N ASP A 9 1.89 -4.74 -9.10
CA ASP A 9 2.51 -6.07 -9.28
C ASP A 9 1.59 -7.04 -10.02
N ARG A 10 0.32 -6.67 -10.16
CA ARG A 10 -0.67 -7.33 -11.00
C ARG A 10 -1.54 -6.27 -11.65
N LEU A 11 -1.49 -6.20 -12.96
CA LEU A 11 -2.31 -5.26 -13.74
C LEU A 11 -3.76 -5.78 -13.83
N ARG A 12 -4.62 -5.27 -12.97
CA ARG A 12 -6.05 -5.60 -12.92
C ARG A 12 -6.87 -4.57 -13.67
N THR A 13 -8.18 -4.77 -13.71
CA THR A 13 -9.12 -3.83 -14.32
C THR A 13 -9.07 -2.46 -13.66
N GLU A 14 -8.90 -2.41 -12.34
CA GLU A 14 -8.86 -1.19 -11.55
C GLU A 14 -7.69 -0.27 -11.94
N GLU A 15 -6.49 -0.82 -12.12
CA GLU A 15 -5.31 -0.03 -12.53
C GLU A 15 -5.49 0.52 -13.96
N LYS A 16 -6.10 -0.26 -14.87
CA LYS A 16 -6.42 0.18 -16.24
C LYS A 16 -7.47 1.28 -16.26
N MET A 17 -8.51 1.18 -15.42
CA MET A 17 -9.53 2.21 -15.28
C MET A 17 -8.95 3.51 -14.73
N LEU A 18 -8.12 3.44 -13.69
CA LEU A 18 -7.44 4.61 -13.13
C LEU A 18 -6.57 5.31 -14.19
N GLN A 19 -5.83 4.55 -14.98
CA GLN A 19 -5.03 5.11 -16.07
C GLN A 19 -5.92 5.80 -17.10
N LYS A 20 -6.99 5.14 -17.53
CA LYS A 20 -7.93 5.69 -18.53
C LYS A 20 -8.53 7.01 -18.06
N GLU A 21 -9.11 7.04 -16.86
CA GLU A 21 -9.73 8.23 -16.28
C GLU A 21 -8.72 9.39 -16.16
N ALA A 22 -7.50 9.09 -15.75
CA ALA A 22 -6.47 10.10 -15.64
C ALA A 22 -6.10 10.73 -16.99
N VAL A 23 -6.01 9.92 -18.04
CA VAL A 23 -5.77 10.40 -19.40
C VAL A 23 -6.94 11.26 -19.90
N GLU A 24 -8.18 10.85 -19.62
CA GLU A 24 -9.38 11.61 -19.96
C GLU A 24 -9.45 12.97 -19.23
N LEU A 25 -8.88 13.03 -18.03
CA LEU A 25 -8.73 14.28 -17.27
C LEU A 25 -7.52 15.14 -17.71
N GLY A 26 -6.78 14.71 -18.74
CA GLY A 26 -5.65 15.45 -19.29
C GLY A 26 -4.33 15.28 -18.53
N HIS A 27 -4.18 14.20 -17.76
CA HIS A 27 -2.94 13.87 -17.06
C HIS A 27 -2.09 12.87 -17.86
N GLU A 28 -0.77 13.04 -17.80
CA GLU A 28 0.16 12.02 -18.29
C GLU A 28 0.31 10.91 -17.24
N THR A 29 0.18 9.64 -17.67
CA THR A 29 0.27 8.49 -16.74
C THR A 29 1.26 7.45 -17.23
N SER A 30 1.99 6.84 -16.29
CA SER A 30 2.86 5.69 -16.52
C SER A 30 2.42 4.50 -15.69
N LEU A 31 2.47 3.30 -16.28
CA LEU A 31 2.26 2.03 -15.57
C LEU A 31 3.62 1.39 -15.29
N ILE A 32 3.93 1.12 -14.02
CA ILE A 32 5.22 0.61 -13.57
C ILE A 32 5.02 -0.74 -12.87
N ASP A 33 5.58 -1.80 -13.42
CA ASP A 33 5.53 -3.13 -12.79
C ASP A 33 6.60 -3.25 -11.71
N ALA A 34 6.16 -3.29 -10.45
CA ALA A 34 7.01 -3.42 -9.28
C ALA A 34 7.88 -4.71 -9.27
N LYS A 35 7.51 -5.73 -10.04
CA LYS A 35 8.29 -6.99 -10.13
C LYS A 35 9.55 -6.84 -10.98
N THR A 36 9.54 -5.91 -11.90
CA THR A 36 10.67 -5.66 -12.82
C THR A 36 11.43 -4.39 -12.46
N THR A 37 10.88 -3.57 -11.55
CA THR A 37 11.51 -2.33 -11.11
C THR A 37 12.68 -2.64 -10.18
N GLN A 38 13.83 -2.06 -10.49
CA GLN A 38 15.02 -2.09 -9.65
C GLN A 38 15.29 -0.68 -9.14
N ILE A 39 15.41 -0.53 -7.84
CA ILE A 39 15.72 0.75 -7.19
C ILE A 39 17.08 0.60 -6.52
N ASN A 40 18.06 1.37 -7.00
CA ASN A 40 19.35 1.46 -6.37
C ASN A 40 19.31 2.58 -5.31
N THR A 41 19.62 2.25 -4.07
CA THR A 41 19.61 3.21 -2.94
C THR A 41 20.68 4.29 -3.06
N SER A 42 21.64 4.13 -3.95
CA SER A 42 22.66 5.14 -4.27
C SER A 42 22.27 6.04 -5.44
N SER A 43 21.14 5.76 -6.11
CA SER A 43 20.65 6.55 -7.23
C SER A 43 19.97 7.84 -6.76
N GLN A 44 19.96 8.84 -7.63
CA GLN A 44 19.20 10.06 -7.42
C GLN A 44 17.78 9.93 -8.03
N ILE A 45 16.85 10.74 -7.56
CA ILE A 45 15.47 10.76 -8.08
C ILE A 45 15.40 10.94 -9.60
N GLN A 46 16.36 11.67 -10.16
CA GLN A 46 16.44 11.96 -11.60
C GLN A 46 16.69 10.72 -12.47
N ASP A 47 17.16 9.64 -11.87
CA ASP A 47 17.40 8.36 -12.56
C ASP A 47 16.10 7.58 -12.84
N PHE A 48 14.96 8.05 -12.30
CA PHE A 48 13.68 7.35 -12.35
C PHE A 48 12.55 8.23 -12.89
N GLU A 49 11.81 7.72 -13.85
CA GLU A 49 10.68 8.43 -14.46
C GLU A 49 9.35 8.19 -13.71
N PHE A 50 9.34 8.40 -12.39
CA PHE A 50 8.11 8.20 -11.60
C PHE A 50 7.08 9.33 -11.72
N GLY A 51 7.42 10.46 -12.32
CA GLY A 51 6.54 11.63 -12.41
C GLY A 51 6.44 12.40 -11.08
N ASN A 52 5.37 13.20 -10.93
CA ASN A 52 5.21 14.10 -9.78
C ASN A 52 4.68 13.38 -8.53
N ILE A 53 4.00 12.25 -8.71
CA ILE A 53 3.40 11.44 -7.65
C ILE A 53 3.22 10.00 -8.11
N VAL A 54 3.34 9.07 -7.17
CA VAL A 54 3.12 7.65 -7.40
C VAL A 54 1.88 7.17 -6.66
N LEU A 55 1.00 6.46 -7.35
CA LEU A 55 -0.09 5.72 -6.77
C LEU A 55 0.33 4.25 -6.62
N GLU A 56 0.56 3.80 -5.39
CA GLU A 56 0.92 2.42 -5.09
C GLU A 56 -0.34 1.54 -5.12
N ARG A 57 -0.31 0.46 -5.92
CA ARG A 57 -1.44 -0.44 -6.20
C ARG A 57 -1.05 -1.92 -6.21
N CYS A 58 0.06 -2.30 -5.58
CA CYS A 58 0.43 -3.72 -5.48
C CYS A 58 -0.58 -4.53 -4.68
N VAL A 59 -0.85 -5.74 -5.13
CA VAL A 59 -1.67 -6.73 -4.39
C VAL A 59 -0.86 -7.33 -3.24
N SER A 60 0.44 -7.57 -3.47
CA SER A 60 1.34 -8.06 -2.44
C SER A 60 1.66 -6.95 -1.43
N TYR A 61 1.21 -7.13 -0.19
CA TYR A 61 1.46 -6.19 0.91
C TYR A 61 2.96 -5.83 1.05
N TYR A 62 3.82 -6.84 1.13
CA TYR A 62 5.25 -6.59 1.32
C TYR A 62 5.91 -5.90 0.13
N ARG A 63 5.51 -6.24 -1.09
CA ARG A 63 6.05 -5.58 -2.29
C ARG A 63 5.63 -4.12 -2.34
N GLY A 64 4.34 -3.83 -2.12
CA GLY A 64 3.84 -2.45 -2.02
C GLY A 64 4.52 -1.67 -0.92
N LEU A 65 4.66 -2.27 0.27
CA LEU A 65 5.30 -1.63 1.42
C LEU A 65 6.76 -1.25 1.14
N TYR A 66 7.56 -2.18 0.61
CA TYR A 66 8.99 -1.91 0.38
C TYR A 66 9.23 -1.00 -0.80
N ILE A 67 8.45 -1.09 -1.88
CA ILE A 67 8.59 -0.11 -2.97
C ILE A 67 8.20 1.29 -2.52
N THR A 68 7.17 1.43 -1.68
CA THR A 68 6.81 2.72 -1.07
C THR A 68 7.94 3.28 -0.22
N ALA A 69 8.57 2.44 0.62
CA ALA A 69 9.73 2.86 1.42
C ALA A 69 10.88 3.37 0.55
N CYS A 70 11.18 2.66 -0.55
CA CYS A 70 12.23 3.08 -1.48
C CYS A 70 11.89 4.40 -2.18
N LEU A 71 10.64 4.58 -2.60
CA LEU A 71 10.20 5.80 -3.26
C LEU A 71 10.24 7.00 -2.29
N GLU A 72 9.79 6.84 -1.05
CA GLU A 72 9.89 7.90 -0.03
C GLU A 72 11.36 8.23 0.30
N PHE A 73 12.24 7.23 0.35
CA PHE A 73 13.68 7.46 0.53
C PHE A 73 14.28 8.32 -0.61
N LEU A 74 13.75 8.19 -1.82
CA LEU A 74 14.14 8.99 -2.98
C LEU A 74 13.33 10.30 -3.11
N ASP A 75 12.63 10.73 -2.06
CA ASP A 75 11.78 11.92 -2.03
C ASP A 75 10.67 11.93 -3.11
N VAL A 76 10.25 10.76 -3.60
CA VAL A 76 9.13 10.62 -4.52
C VAL A 76 7.82 10.60 -3.72
N PRO A 77 6.90 11.54 -3.95
CA PRO A 77 5.60 11.52 -3.29
C PRO A 77 4.80 10.26 -3.64
N VAL A 78 4.33 9.52 -2.63
CA VAL A 78 3.59 8.27 -2.79
C VAL A 78 2.24 8.33 -2.08
N ILE A 79 1.22 7.77 -2.69
CA ILE A 79 -0.09 7.49 -2.10
C ILE A 79 -0.28 5.95 -2.06
N ASN A 80 -0.49 5.35 -0.91
CA ASN A 80 -0.40 5.90 0.45
C ASN A 80 1.06 5.91 0.93
N LYS A 81 1.33 6.73 1.97
CA LYS A 81 2.65 6.79 2.59
C LYS A 81 3.01 5.49 3.31
N PHE A 82 4.32 5.22 3.47
CA PHE A 82 4.84 4.01 4.11
C PHE A 82 4.26 3.76 5.51
N ASN A 83 4.19 4.78 6.37
CA ASN A 83 3.64 4.65 7.70
C ASN A 83 2.13 4.30 7.68
N VAL A 84 1.37 4.88 6.75
CA VAL A 84 -0.05 4.56 6.55
C VAL A 84 -0.21 3.12 6.08
N SER A 85 0.56 2.71 5.08
CA SER A 85 0.54 1.35 4.53
C SER A 85 0.94 0.31 5.58
N THR A 86 1.92 0.63 6.43
CA THR A 86 2.34 -0.24 7.55
C THR A 86 1.20 -0.47 8.54
N ILE A 87 0.50 0.58 8.94
CA ILE A 87 -0.59 0.50 9.91
C ILE A 87 -1.81 -0.20 9.28
N CYS A 88 -2.25 0.25 8.11
CA CYS A 88 -3.45 -0.26 7.47
C CYS A 88 -3.31 -1.70 6.96
N GLY A 89 -2.10 -2.10 6.56
CA GLY A 89 -1.81 -3.46 6.13
C GLY A 89 -1.64 -4.46 7.29
N ASN A 90 -1.52 -3.98 8.51
CA ASN A 90 -1.40 -4.82 9.71
C ASN A 90 -2.66 -4.71 10.58
N LYS A 91 -3.47 -5.78 10.59
CA LYS A 91 -4.75 -5.80 11.30
C LYS A 91 -4.64 -5.53 12.80
N LEU A 92 -3.56 -5.99 13.43
CA LEU A 92 -3.33 -5.71 14.85
C LEU A 92 -3.10 -4.21 15.07
N LEU A 93 -2.18 -3.61 14.31
CA LEU A 93 -1.88 -2.18 14.43
C LEU A 93 -3.10 -1.31 14.13
N THR A 94 -3.86 -1.66 13.09
CA THR A 94 -5.13 -0.98 12.76
C THR A 94 -6.12 -1.06 13.91
N SER A 95 -6.37 -2.26 14.46
CA SER A 95 -7.30 -2.45 15.58
C SER A 95 -6.87 -1.68 16.83
N MET A 96 -5.57 -1.67 17.13
CA MET A 96 -5.03 -0.90 18.25
C MET A 96 -5.22 0.61 18.06
N LEU A 97 -4.98 1.11 16.84
CA LEU A 97 -5.13 2.53 16.53
C LEU A 97 -6.60 2.97 16.58
N LEU A 98 -7.51 2.18 16.03
CA LEU A 98 -8.95 2.43 16.10
C LEU A 98 -9.41 2.48 17.56
N LYS A 99 -8.99 1.50 18.38
CA LYS A 99 -9.33 1.47 19.80
C LYS A 99 -8.78 2.68 20.55
N LYS A 100 -7.53 3.06 20.29
CA LYS A 100 -6.89 4.23 20.91
C LYS A 100 -7.65 5.54 20.64
N ASN A 101 -8.27 5.64 19.47
CA ASN A 101 -9.04 6.82 19.04
C ASN A 101 -10.54 6.69 19.30
N ASN A 102 -10.98 5.74 20.13
CA ASN A 102 -12.38 5.50 20.47
C ASN A 102 -13.28 5.23 19.26
N ILE A 103 -12.73 4.71 18.16
CA ILE A 103 -13.49 4.30 16.99
C ILE A 103 -14.03 2.89 17.25
N PRO A 104 -15.35 2.66 17.04
CA PRO A 104 -15.92 1.33 17.18
C PRO A 104 -15.16 0.29 16.36
N THR A 105 -14.66 -0.74 17.03
CA THR A 105 -13.91 -1.84 16.40
C THR A 105 -14.19 -3.14 17.15
N PRO A 106 -14.18 -4.29 16.47
CA PRO A 106 -14.33 -5.58 17.12
C PRO A 106 -13.26 -5.82 18.18
N LYS A 107 -13.60 -6.63 19.19
CA LYS A 107 -12.61 -7.07 20.19
C LYS A 107 -11.56 -7.93 19.50
N THR A 108 -10.30 -7.49 19.54
CA THR A 108 -9.18 -8.17 18.91
C THR A 108 -8.26 -8.74 19.99
N HIS A 109 -7.92 -10.02 19.85
CA HIS A 109 -6.95 -10.71 20.70
C HIS A 109 -5.72 -11.06 19.85
N PHE A 110 -4.54 -10.84 20.44
CA PHE A 110 -3.28 -11.23 19.82
C PHE A 110 -2.60 -12.29 20.68
N SER A 111 -2.16 -13.40 20.08
CA SER A 111 -1.45 -14.46 20.78
C SER A 111 -0.45 -15.13 19.85
N PHE A 112 0.71 -15.51 20.37
CA PHE A 112 1.68 -16.38 19.70
C PHE A 112 1.40 -17.87 19.91
N LEU A 113 0.56 -18.19 20.88
CA LEU A 113 0.13 -19.56 21.17
C LEU A 113 -1.23 -19.82 20.53
N LEU A 114 -1.33 -20.91 19.79
CA LEU A 114 -2.62 -21.53 19.45
C LEU A 114 -3.22 -22.06 20.77
N MET A 115 -3.77 -21.14 21.56
CA MET A 115 -4.50 -21.54 22.76
C MET A 115 -5.78 -22.23 22.31
N GLN A 116 -6.03 -23.42 22.85
CA GLN A 116 -7.24 -24.24 22.64
C GLN A 116 -8.50 -23.60 23.29
N HIS A 117 -8.71 -22.31 23.08
CA HIS A 117 -9.92 -21.64 23.51
C HIS A 117 -10.80 -21.34 22.28
N GLU A 118 -11.77 -22.22 22.04
CA GLU A 118 -12.77 -22.09 20.98
C GLU A 118 -13.39 -20.69 20.87
N LYS A 119 -13.53 -19.98 21.98
CA LYS A 119 -14.07 -18.61 22.02
C LYS A 119 -13.19 -17.55 21.36
N ILE A 120 -11.87 -17.73 21.29
CA ILE A 120 -10.94 -16.78 20.67
C ILE A 120 -10.88 -17.00 19.15
N LEU A 121 -10.94 -18.25 18.71
CA LEU A 121 -10.98 -18.61 17.28
C LEU A 121 -12.20 -18.02 16.57
N ILE A 122 -13.37 -18.03 17.20
CA ILE A 122 -14.60 -17.47 16.64
C ILE A 122 -14.47 -15.96 16.44
N THR A 123 -13.80 -15.24 17.32
CA THR A 123 -13.62 -13.79 17.18
C THR A 123 -12.67 -13.41 16.05
N LEU A 124 -11.71 -14.26 15.71
CA LEU A 124 -10.78 -14.02 14.59
C LEU A 124 -11.36 -14.39 13.21
N VAL A 125 -12.29 -15.34 13.16
CA VAL A 125 -12.89 -15.82 11.90
C VAL A 125 -14.03 -14.92 11.40
N ILE A 126 -14.69 -14.17 12.27
CA ILE A 126 -15.82 -13.27 11.91
C ILE A 126 -15.34 -11.94 11.31
N GLN A 127 -14.04 -11.70 11.17
CA GLN A 127 -13.46 -10.44 10.66
C GLN A 127 -13.08 -10.44 9.17
N TRP A 128 -13.64 -11.34 8.36
CA TRP A 128 -13.40 -11.38 6.91
C TRP A 128 -14.66 -11.01 6.13
#